data_bfa84118a904c3982600ec5ca7bae677
#
_entry.id   bfa84118a904c3982600ec5ca7bae677
#
_cell.length_a   1.000
_cell.length_b   1.000
_cell.length_c   1.000
_cell.angle_alpha   90.00
_cell.angle_beta   90.00
_cell.angle_gamma   90.00
#
_symmetry.space_group_name_H-M   'P 1'
#
loop_
_entity.id
_entity.type
_entity.pdbx_description
1 polymer ?
#
loop_
_entity_poly.entity_id
_entity_poly.type
_entity_poly.pdbx_seq_one_letter_code
_entity_poly.pdbx_strand_id
1 'polypeptide(L)'
;PGSGKTYTSLLIALKFMQHPRATGVIFRRTSKMITSPGSIWHEAVNMYTSVYKTGLKIRHRENEIVFPNGALLKFSHMQHASNMYDHKGGQYSLVIFDEATDFTEDMIVYLLSRMRNAYVDYKPQMFLMTNPDYNSFLRLWIQDYYLDPQTGIPKEDTAGHKRYFFRQGNTMLWYNSLEEAEAVHGKGSESGISSFAFHPATCRDNIPLLKAQPDYISRLMSLPRVEMERLLLGSWFARSEASGLWKREWVTLVDHPNGRA
;
A
#
# COMPACT_ATOMS: atom_id res chain seq x y z
N PRO A 1 -11.99 5.03 0.71
CA PRO A 1 -11.97 5.48 -0.68
C PRO A 1 -12.02 7.01 -0.73
N GLY A 2 -11.69 7.59 -1.90
CA GLY A 2 -11.78 9.03 -2.06
C GLY A 2 -10.66 9.86 -1.43
N SER A 3 -9.66 9.26 -0.79
CA SER A 3 -8.51 9.98 -0.19
C SER A 3 -7.46 10.44 -1.23
N GLY A 4 -7.67 10.20 -2.52
CA GLY A 4 -6.74 10.60 -3.56
C GLY A 4 -5.54 9.67 -3.77
N LYS A 5 -5.57 8.41 -3.26
CA LYS A 5 -4.45 7.45 -3.34
C LYS A 5 -3.87 7.29 -4.74
N THR A 6 -4.70 7.05 -5.74
CA THR A 6 -4.26 6.87 -7.13
C THR A 6 -3.54 8.12 -7.65
N TYR A 7 -4.10 9.30 -7.39
CA TYR A 7 -3.47 10.56 -7.77
C TYR A 7 -2.13 10.77 -7.04
N THR A 8 -2.08 10.49 -5.74
CA THR A 8 -0.86 10.56 -4.93
C THR A 8 0.20 9.58 -5.44
N SER A 9 -0.17 8.35 -5.79
CA SER A 9 0.78 7.38 -6.35
C SER A 9 1.39 7.85 -7.66
N LEU A 10 0.61 8.50 -8.52
CA LEU A 10 1.11 9.08 -9.76
C LEU A 10 2.03 10.29 -9.52
N LEU A 11 1.74 11.14 -8.53
CA LEU A 11 2.63 12.24 -8.13
C LEU A 11 3.95 11.73 -7.56
N ILE A 12 3.91 10.69 -6.72
CA ILE A 12 5.11 10.02 -6.20
C ILE A 12 5.95 9.47 -7.37
N ALA A 13 5.30 8.76 -8.31
CA ALA A 13 5.98 8.24 -9.48
C ALA A 13 6.60 9.36 -10.32
N LEU A 14 5.86 10.45 -10.55
CA LEU A 14 6.37 11.61 -11.28
C LEU A 14 7.63 12.20 -10.63
N LYS A 15 7.63 12.32 -9.30
CA LYS A 15 8.80 12.79 -8.54
C LYS A 15 10.00 11.86 -8.71
N PHE A 16 9.79 10.54 -8.61
CA PHE A 16 10.84 9.54 -8.82
C PHE A 16 11.41 9.56 -10.23
N MET A 17 10.56 9.74 -11.24
CA MET A 17 10.96 9.79 -12.64
C MET A 17 11.76 11.06 -13.01
N GLN A 18 11.96 12.00 -12.09
CA GLN A 18 12.94 13.09 -12.27
C GLN A 18 14.38 12.58 -12.23
N HIS A 19 14.64 11.45 -11.57
CA HIS A 19 15.97 10.85 -11.53
C HIS A 19 16.29 10.18 -12.88
N PRO A 20 17.40 10.53 -13.53
CA PRO A 20 17.77 9.92 -14.80
C PRO A 20 17.88 8.40 -14.69
N ARG A 21 17.30 7.69 -15.67
CA ARG A 21 17.30 6.22 -15.74
C ARG A 21 16.62 5.52 -14.54
N ALA A 22 15.84 6.21 -13.74
CA ALA A 22 15.00 5.56 -12.74
C ALA A 22 14.05 4.57 -13.42
N THR A 23 13.85 3.40 -12.79
CA THR A 23 12.90 2.40 -13.25
C THR A 23 11.83 2.21 -12.19
N GLY A 24 10.58 2.56 -12.51
CA GLY A 24 9.44 2.39 -11.64
C GLY A 24 8.44 1.38 -12.19
N VAL A 25 7.71 0.74 -11.30
CA VAL A 25 6.57 -0.11 -11.66
C VAL A 25 5.39 0.14 -10.74
N ILE A 26 4.19 0.25 -11.33
CA ILE A 26 2.92 0.34 -10.60
C ILE A 26 2.12 -0.93 -10.89
N PHE A 27 1.69 -1.59 -9.83
CA PHE A 27 0.94 -2.84 -9.90
C PHE A 27 -0.54 -2.64 -9.58
N ARG A 28 -1.39 -3.28 -10.37
CA ARG A 28 -2.78 -3.61 -10.07
C ARG A 28 -2.99 -5.12 -10.13
N ARG A 29 -4.04 -5.63 -9.50
CA ARG A 29 -4.27 -7.09 -9.46
C ARG A 29 -4.45 -7.71 -10.83
N THR A 30 -5.22 -7.07 -11.72
CA THR A 30 -5.49 -7.59 -13.07
C THR A 30 -5.16 -6.59 -14.16
N SER A 31 -4.90 -7.08 -15.38
CA SER A 31 -4.66 -6.24 -16.56
C SER A 31 -5.84 -5.30 -16.84
N LYS A 32 -7.08 -5.78 -16.70
CA LYS A 32 -8.28 -4.93 -16.86
C LYS A 32 -8.30 -3.73 -15.93
N MET A 33 -7.86 -3.91 -14.68
CA MET A 33 -7.78 -2.80 -13.71
C MET A 33 -6.77 -1.72 -14.11
N ILE A 34 -5.80 -2.06 -14.97
CA ILE A 34 -4.82 -1.10 -15.48
C ILE A 34 -5.38 -0.33 -16.66
N THR A 35 -6.02 -1.01 -17.62
CA THR A 35 -6.32 -0.48 -18.95
C THR A 35 -7.78 -0.07 -19.18
N SER A 36 -8.69 -0.38 -18.24
CA SER A 36 -10.09 0.06 -18.35
C SER A 36 -10.20 1.59 -18.37
N PRO A 37 -11.23 2.16 -19.01
CA PRO A 37 -11.47 3.59 -19.00
C PRO A 37 -11.50 4.18 -17.57
N GLY A 38 -10.82 5.31 -17.36
CA GLY A 38 -10.67 5.93 -16.03
C GLY A 38 -9.73 5.19 -15.06
N SER A 39 -8.98 4.20 -15.54
CA SER A 39 -8.00 3.48 -14.74
C SER A 39 -6.71 4.28 -14.53
N ILE A 40 -5.85 3.76 -13.66
CA ILE A 40 -4.56 4.39 -13.32
C ILE A 40 -3.66 4.66 -14.55
N TRP A 41 -3.73 3.84 -15.58
CA TRP A 41 -3.00 4.04 -16.83
C TRP A 41 -3.47 5.30 -17.56
N HIS A 42 -4.80 5.46 -17.74
CA HIS A 42 -5.36 6.63 -18.40
C HIS A 42 -5.09 7.92 -17.62
N GLU A 43 -5.25 7.86 -16.30
CA GLU A 43 -4.92 8.98 -15.42
C GLU A 43 -3.43 9.37 -15.51
N ALA A 44 -2.54 8.38 -15.55
CA ALA A 44 -1.10 8.63 -15.72
C ALA A 44 -0.78 9.28 -17.05
N VAL A 45 -1.35 8.76 -18.16
CA VAL A 45 -1.15 9.33 -19.50
C VAL A 45 -1.64 10.78 -19.53
N ASN A 46 -2.84 11.04 -19.02
CA ASN A 46 -3.41 12.39 -18.98
C ASN A 46 -2.57 13.36 -18.13
N MET A 47 -2.20 12.93 -16.91
CA MET A 47 -1.40 13.73 -16.00
C MET A 47 -0.03 14.06 -16.60
N TYR A 48 0.68 13.05 -17.07
CA TYR A 48 2.08 13.25 -17.49
C TYR A 48 2.18 13.97 -18.83
N THR A 49 1.23 13.78 -19.76
CA THR A 49 1.19 14.57 -21.00
C THR A 49 0.86 16.04 -20.74
N SER A 50 0.08 16.34 -19.70
CA SER A 50 -0.18 17.74 -19.31
C SER A 50 1.06 18.43 -18.73
N VAL A 51 1.90 17.68 -17.99
CA VAL A 51 3.15 18.18 -17.39
C VAL A 51 4.26 18.27 -18.45
N TYR A 52 4.44 17.20 -19.22
CA TYR A 52 5.46 17.11 -20.27
C TYR A 52 4.82 17.35 -21.63
N LYS A 53 4.83 18.57 -22.10
CA LYS A 53 4.26 18.93 -23.43
C LYS A 53 4.96 18.22 -24.59
N THR A 54 6.23 17.86 -24.41
CA THR A 54 7.06 17.19 -25.41
C THR A 54 8.02 16.19 -24.74
N GLY A 55 8.50 15.23 -25.51
CA GLY A 55 9.56 14.31 -25.08
C GLY A 55 9.12 13.04 -24.32
N LEU A 56 7.86 12.93 -23.89
CA LEU A 56 7.34 11.66 -23.39
C LEU A 56 7.15 10.66 -24.55
N LYS A 57 7.52 9.41 -24.32
CA LYS A 57 7.20 8.30 -25.24
C LYS A 57 6.23 7.35 -24.52
N ILE A 58 4.99 7.32 -24.96
CA ILE A 58 3.94 6.46 -24.41
C ILE A 58 3.85 5.20 -25.25
N ARG A 59 4.12 4.05 -24.64
CA ARG A 59 4.04 2.72 -25.25
C ARG A 59 2.77 2.02 -24.76
N HIS A 60 1.68 2.23 -25.47
CA HIS A 60 0.35 1.74 -25.05
C HIS A 60 0.26 0.21 -24.99
N ARG A 61 0.96 -0.53 -25.87
CA ARG A 61 0.94 -1.99 -25.88
C ARG A 61 1.64 -2.58 -24.67
N GLU A 62 2.75 -1.97 -24.25
CA GLU A 62 3.58 -2.39 -23.12
C GLU A 62 3.13 -1.79 -21.79
N ASN A 63 2.20 -0.83 -21.81
CA ASN A 63 1.80 0.00 -20.68
C ASN A 63 3.02 0.68 -20.00
N GLU A 64 3.85 1.32 -20.83
CA GLU A 64 5.09 1.98 -20.38
C GLU A 64 5.13 3.45 -20.80
N ILE A 65 5.67 4.27 -19.92
CA ILE A 65 5.96 5.68 -20.17
C ILE A 65 7.45 5.90 -19.99
N VAL A 66 8.11 6.35 -21.07
CA VAL A 66 9.53 6.72 -21.07
C VAL A 66 9.64 8.23 -21.00
N PHE A 67 10.33 8.71 -19.97
CA PHE A 67 10.54 10.13 -19.71
C PHE A 67 11.73 10.69 -20.50
N PRO A 68 11.80 12.02 -20.73
CA PRO A 68 12.87 12.62 -21.55
C PRO A 68 14.29 12.35 -21.04
N ASN A 69 14.44 12.17 -19.73
CA ASN A 69 15.71 11.87 -19.04
C ASN A 69 16.09 10.37 -19.07
N GLY A 70 15.31 9.53 -19.76
CA GLY A 70 15.53 8.11 -19.86
C GLY A 70 14.92 7.28 -18.72
N ALA A 71 14.23 7.90 -17.77
CA ALA A 71 13.47 7.16 -16.75
C ALA A 71 12.29 6.40 -17.39
N LEU A 72 11.95 5.25 -16.81
CA LEU A 72 10.90 4.35 -17.30
C LEU A 72 9.90 4.04 -16.20
N LEU A 73 8.64 4.30 -16.44
CA LEU A 73 7.53 3.87 -15.59
C LEU A 73 6.69 2.84 -16.32
N LYS A 74 6.56 1.65 -15.71
CA LYS A 74 5.76 0.54 -16.23
C LYS A 74 4.52 0.34 -15.39
N PHE A 75 3.40 -0.02 -16.03
CA PHE A 75 2.18 -0.48 -15.36
C PHE A 75 2.01 -1.98 -15.61
N SER A 76 1.95 -2.75 -14.53
CA SER A 76 1.95 -4.21 -14.61
C SER A 76 0.89 -4.81 -13.67
N HIS A 77 0.65 -6.10 -13.82
CA HIS A 77 -0.30 -6.81 -12.97
C HIS A 77 0.31 -8.12 -12.46
N MET A 78 -0.23 -8.60 -11.32
CA MET A 78 0.08 -9.92 -10.79
C MET A 78 -1.22 -10.58 -10.33
N GLN A 79 -1.92 -11.22 -11.26
CA GLN A 79 -3.20 -11.89 -10.99
C GLN A 79 -2.99 -13.16 -10.17
N HIS A 80 -1.94 -13.90 -10.44
CA HIS A 80 -1.56 -15.12 -9.75
C HIS A 80 -0.21 -14.95 -9.04
N ALA A 81 0.03 -15.73 -8.00
CA ALA A 81 1.30 -15.69 -7.26
C ALA A 81 2.52 -15.97 -8.17
N SER A 82 2.35 -16.87 -9.15
CA SER A 82 3.41 -17.17 -10.13
C SER A 82 3.85 -15.97 -10.97
N ASN A 83 2.98 -14.96 -11.16
CA ASN A 83 3.34 -13.77 -11.93
C ASN A 83 4.44 -12.93 -11.28
N MET A 84 4.72 -13.10 -9.98
CA MET A 84 5.86 -12.41 -9.37
C MET A 84 7.18 -12.82 -10.03
N TYR A 85 7.29 -14.04 -10.58
CA TYR A 85 8.50 -14.53 -11.25
C TYR A 85 8.71 -13.91 -12.63
N ASP A 86 7.70 -13.31 -13.26
CA ASP A 86 7.83 -12.53 -14.50
C ASP A 86 8.75 -11.31 -14.29
N HIS A 87 8.93 -10.91 -13.02
CA HIS A 87 9.85 -9.83 -12.60
C HIS A 87 11.24 -10.33 -12.22
N LYS A 88 11.56 -11.62 -12.48
CA LYS A 88 12.91 -12.17 -12.27
C LYS A 88 13.92 -11.41 -13.13
N GLY A 89 14.98 -10.91 -12.48
CA GLY A 89 15.99 -10.07 -13.16
C GLY A 89 15.64 -8.58 -13.23
N GLY A 90 14.42 -8.20 -12.92
CA GLY A 90 14.01 -6.79 -12.80
C GLY A 90 14.82 -6.03 -11.74
N GLN A 91 15.01 -4.73 -11.98
CA GLN A 91 15.65 -3.79 -11.06
C GLN A 91 14.76 -2.55 -10.99
N TYR A 92 14.19 -2.31 -9.80
CA TYR A 92 13.24 -1.22 -9.61
C TYR A 92 13.75 -0.25 -8.57
N SER A 93 13.74 1.03 -8.92
CA SER A 93 13.97 2.14 -7.99
C SER A 93 12.69 2.52 -7.24
N LEU A 94 11.55 2.26 -7.88
CA LEU A 94 10.23 2.54 -7.34
C LEU A 94 9.28 1.37 -7.63
N VAL A 95 8.62 0.89 -6.58
CA VAL A 95 7.52 -0.08 -6.70
C VAL A 95 6.29 0.49 -6.01
N ILE A 96 5.16 0.53 -6.71
CA ILE A 96 3.89 0.96 -6.14
C ILE A 96 2.87 -0.17 -6.35
N PHE A 97 2.24 -0.61 -5.28
CA PHE A 97 1.07 -1.46 -5.34
C PHE A 97 -0.18 -0.60 -5.11
N ASP A 98 -1.01 -0.48 -6.12
CA ASP A 98 -2.30 0.18 -6.00
C ASP A 98 -3.37 -0.88 -5.70
N GLU A 99 -4.15 -0.67 -4.65
CA GLU A 99 -4.99 -1.64 -3.94
C GLU A 99 -4.15 -2.82 -3.39
N ALA A 100 -3.16 -2.50 -2.55
CA ALA A 100 -2.17 -3.46 -2.05
C ALA A 100 -2.78 -4.64 -1.28
N THR A 101 -3.98 -4.50 -0.71
CA THR A 101 -4.72 -5.59 -0.05
C THR A 101 -5.14 -6.70 -1.00
N ASP A 102 -5.15 -6.47 -2.30
CA ASP A 102 -5.46 -7.50 -3.30
C ASP A 102 -4.30 -8.49 -3.52
N PHE A 103 -3.10 -8.18 -3.01
CA PHE A 103 -1.90 -9.00 -3.20
C PHE A 103 -1.58 -9.83 -1.96
N THR A 104 -0.79 -10.89 -2.16
CA THR A 104 -0.27 -11.68 -1.04
C THR A 104 1.02 -11.09 -0.50
N GLU A 105 1.36 -11.41 0.75
CA GLU A 105 2.63 -11.00 1.37
C GLU A 105 3.83 -11.44 0.54
N ASP A 106 3.82 -12.68 0.03
CA ASP A 106 4.93 -13.22 -0.78
C ASP A 106 5.18 -12.43 -2.05
N MET A 107 4.13 -11.94 -2.73
CA MET A 107 4.26 -11.08 -3.90
C MET A 107 4.99 -9.79 -3.57
N ILE A 108 4.60 -9.14 -2.47
CA ILE A 108 5.18 -7.87 -2.03
C ILE A 108 6.63 -8.07 -1.60
N VAL A 109 6.88 -9.08 -0.80
CA VAL A 109 8.23 -9.40 -0.31
C VAL A 109 9.16 -9.81 -1.45
N TYR A 110 8.65 -10.57 -2.44
CA TYR A 110 9.43 -10.89 -3.62
C TYR A 110 9.89 -9.63 -4.35
N LEU A 111 9.01 -8.66 -4.54
CA LEU A 111 9.35 -7.38 -5.20
C LEU A 111 10.30 -6.52 -4.35
N LEU A 112 10.27 -6.61 -3.01
CA LEU A 112 11.30 -5.98 -2.17
C LEU A 112 12.70 -6.46 -2.56
N SER A 113 12.88 -7.75 -2.86
CA SER A 113 14.17 -8.29 -3.30
C SER A 113 14.61 -7.82 -4.69
N ARG A 114 13.71 -7.25 -5.48
CA ARG A 114 13.98 -6.66 -6.81
C ARG A 114 14.28 -5.17 -6.73
N MET A 115 14.10 -4.57 -5.57
CA MET A 115 14.37 -3.16 -5.36
C MET A 115 15.86 -2.95 -5.17
N ARG A 116 16.48 -2.41 -6.20
CA ARG A 116 17.90 -2.06 -6.21
C ARG A 116 18.13 -0.92 -7.19
N ASN A 117 19.12 -0.13 -6.87
CA ASN A 117 19.52 1.00 -7.66
C ASN A 117 21.04 1.00 -7.79
N ALA A 118 21.52 1.16 -9.02
CA ALA A 118 22.95 1.32 -9.28
C ALA A 118 23.45 2.77 -9.02
N TYR A 119 22.55 3.69 -8.71
CA TYR A 119 22.85 5.09 -8.50
C TYR A 119 22.73 5.44 -7.02
N VAL A 120 23.70 6.20 -6.48
CA VAL A 120 23.78 6.55 -5.06
C VAL A 120 22.84 7.69 -4.65
N ASP A 121 22.28 8.42 -5.62
CA ASP A 121 21.57 9.68 -5.36
C ASP A 121 20.20 9.53 -4.70
N TYR A 122 19.62 8.33 -4.73
CA TYR A 122 18.33 8.03 -4.10
C TYR A 122 18.19 6.57 -3.72
N LYS A 123 17.46 6.31 -2.64
CA LYS A 123 17.16 4.95 -2.17
C LYS A 123 15.90 4.41 -2.85
N PRO A 124 15.89 3.14 -3.29
CA PRO A 124 14.67 2.51 -3.76
C PRO A 124 13.56 2.57 -2.73
N GLN A 125 12.32 2.80 -3.17
CA GLN A 125 11.16 2.90 -2.30
C GLN A 125 9.98 2.08 -2.81
N MET A 126 9.24 1.49 -1.86
CA MET A 126 7.99 0.78 -2.13
C MET A 126 6.83 1.52 -1.45
N PHE A 127 5.73 1.67 -2.17
CA PHE A 127 4.50 2.24 -1.65
C PHE A 127 3.35 1.24 -1.80
N LEU A 128 2.61 1.05 -0.72
CA LEU A 128 1.47 0.16 -0.62
C LEU A 128 0.21 1.01 -0.43
N MET A 129 -0.47 1.33 -1.53
CA MET A 129 -1.69 2.13 -1.51
C MET A 129 -2.89 1.20 -1.34
N THR A 130 -3.71 1.43 -0.33
CA THR A 130 -4.85 0.54 -0.08
C THR A 130 -5.97 1.19 0.72
N ASN A 131 -7.12 0.53 0.73
CA ASN A 131 -8.17 0.69 1.73
C ASN A 131 -7.99 -0.39 2.80
N PRO A 132 -8.49 -0.18 4.03
CA PRO A 132 -8.48 -1.21 5.06
C PRO A 132 -9.14 -2.51 4.61
N ASP A 133 -8.55 -3.63 4.99
CA ASP A 133 -9.14 -4.96 4.83
C ASP A 133 -8.73 -5.85 6.02
N TYR A 134 -9.73 -6.41 6.71
CA TYR A 134 -9.53 -7.26 7.88
C TYR A 134 -8.67 -8.49 7.59
N ASN A 135 -8.84 -9.08 6.40
CA ASN A 135 -8.18 -10.33 6.01
C ASN A 135 -6.78 -10.10 5.41
N SER A 136 -6.38 -8.85 5.19
CA SER A 136 -5.08 -8.56 4.61
C SER A 136 -3.94 -8.75 5.62
N PHE A 137 -2.82 -9.32 5.16
CA PHE A 137 -1.58 -9.40 5.93
C PHE A 137 -1.06 -8.00 6.34
N LEU A 138 -1.37 -6.96 5.57
CA LEU A 138 -0.98 -5.58 5.91
C LEU A 138 -1.56 -5.15 7.26
N ARG A 139 -2.74 -5.65 7.63
CA ARG A 139 -3.29 -5.42 8.97
C ARG A 139 -2.33 -5.92 10.05
N LEU A 140 -1.73 -7.09 9.86
CA LEU A 140 -0.79 -7.67 10.83
C LEU A 140 0.49 -6.83 10.96
N TRP A 141 0.92 -6.15 9.88
CA TRP A 141 2.10 -5.28 9.92
C TRP A 141 1.87 -3.98 10.69
N ILE A 142 0.62 -3.50 10.76
CA ILE A 142 0.31 -2.18 11.31
C ILE A 142 -0.47 -2.21 12.63
N GLN A 143 -1.18 -3.30 12.95
CA GLN A 143 -2.18 -3.32 14.03
C GLN A 143 -1.59 -3.01 15.40
N ASP A 144 -0.42 -3.53 15.75
CA ASP A 144 0.12 -3.42 17.11
C ASP A 144 0.67 -2.01 17.42
N TYR A 145 1.09 -1.28 16.40
CA TYR A 145 1.72 0.02 16.59
C TYR A 145 0.84 1.18 16.12
N TYR A 146 0.28 1.07 14.92
CA TYR A 146 -0.41 2.20 14.26
C TYR A 146 -1.92 2.23 14.47
N LEU A 147 -2.53 1.14 14.93
CA LEU A 147 -3.98 1.08 15.09
C LEU A 147 -4.39 1.12 16.57
N ASP A 148 -5.55 1.70 16.81
CA ASP A 148 -6.24 1.55 18.08
C ASP A 148 -6.65 0.09 18.28
N PRO A 149 -6.32 -0.54 19.42
CA PRO A 149 -6.51 -1.98 19.62
C PRO A 149 -7.97 -2.42 19.72
N GLN A 150 -8.90 -1.49 19.97
CA GLN A 150 -10.33 -1.81 20.10
C GLN A 150 -11.07 -1.60 18.80
N THR A 151 -10.78 -0.50 18.11
CA THR A 151 -11.53 -0.06 16.92
C THR A 151 -10.87 -0.39 15.60
N GLY A 152 -9.54 -0.64 15.60
CA GLY A 152 -8.76 -0.80 14.40
C GLY A 152 -8.61 0.48 13.56
N ILE A 153 -8.98 1.63 14.13
CA ILE A 153 -8.82 2.93 13.50
C ILE A 153 -7.35 3.38 13.65
N PRO A 154 -6.76 4.00 12.62
CA PRO A 154 -5.41 4.55 12.72
C PRO A 154 -5.28 5.59 13.84
N LYS A 155 -4.22 5.50 14.63
CA LYS A 155 -3.88 6.47 15.65
C LYS A 155 -3.18 7.67 15.02
N GLU A 156 -3.55 8.88 15.45
CA GLU A 156 -2.95 10.11 14.94
C GLU A 156 -1.50 10.31 15.41
N ASP A 157 -1.22 9.96 16.67
CA ASP A 157 0.09 10.13 17.32
C ASP A 157 1.19 9.26 16.73
N THR A 158 0.86 8.14 16.08
CA THR A 158 1.84 7.26 15.43
C THR A 158 1.86 7.37 13.91
N ALA A 159 0.96 8.17 13.33
CA ALA A 159 0.88 8.37 11.89
C ALA A 159 2.21 8.91 11.32
N GLY A 160 2.74 8.23 10.31
CA GLY A 160 4.00 8.60 9.67
C GLY A 160 5.27 8.28 10.47
N HIS A 161 5.16 7.79 11.70
CA HIS A 161 6.34 7.36 12.46
C HIS A 161 7.03 6.19 11.75
N LYS A 162 8.36 6.21 11.72
CA LYS A 162 9.14 5.12 11.15
C LYS A 162 9.31 4.01 12.17
N ARG A 163 9.00 2.78 11.75
CA ARG A 163 9.45 1.56 12.40
C ARG A 163 10.48 0.85 11.54
N TYR A 164 11.21 -0.05 12.11
CA TYR A 164 12.23 -0.82 11.43
C TYR A 164 11.88 -2.29 11.51
N PHE A 165 12.22 -3.03 10.49
CA PHE A 165 12.00 -4.46 10.47
C PHE A 165 13.19 -5.21 9.87
N PHE A 166 13.35 -6.41 10.38
CA PHE A 166 14.25 -7.42 9.82
C PHE A 166 13.42 -8.65 9.47
N ARG A 167 13.65 -9.22 8.31
CA ARG A 167 12.95 -10.44 7.90
C ARG A 167 13.81 -11.67 8.13
N GLN A 168 13.35 -12.56 8.97
CA GLN A 168 13.96 -13.87 9.23
C GLN A 168 13.05 -14.97 8.69
N GLY A 169 13.38 -15.54 7.55
CA GLY A 169 12.51 -16.48 6.85
C GLY A 169 11.16 -15.82 6.49
N ASN A 170 10.07 -16.38 7.01
CA ASN A 170 8.72 -15.86 6.82
C ASN A 170 8.24 -14.93 7.96
N THR A 171 9.10 -14.62 8.93
CA THR A 171 8.74 -13.80 10.08
C THR A 171 9.32 -12.39 9.93
N MET A 172 8.48 -11.38 10.21
CA MET A 172 8.90 -10.00 10.32
C MET A 172 9.16 -9.67 11.79
N LEU A 173 10.39 -9.31 12.12
CA LEU A 173 10.78 -8.82 13.44
C LEU A 173 10.75 -7.29 13.42
N TRP A 174 9.97 -6.69 14.31
CA TRP A 174 9.71 -5.25 14.33
C TRP A 174 10.41 -4.54 15.48
N TYR A 175 10.96 -3.35 15.18
CA TYR A 175 11.68 -2.49 16.11
C TYR A 175 11.15 -1.06 16.02
N ASN A 176 11.15 -0.35 17.17
CA ASN A 176 10.63 1.00 17.22
C ASN A 176 11.71 2.05 16.85
N SER A 177 12.98 1.67 16.93
CA SER A 177 14.08 2.53 16.49
C SER A 177 15.12 1.75 15.65
N LEU A 178 15.95 2.50 14.90
CA LEU A 178 17.05 1.92 14.15
C LEU A 178 18.10 1.33 15.10
N GLU A 179 18.36 1.99 16.22
CA GLU A 179 19.34 1.58 17.21
C GLU A 179 18.98 0.22 17.84
N GLU A 180 17.70 0.01 18.14
CA GLU A 180 17.20 -1.30 18.62
C GLU A 180 17.45 -2.40 17.58
N ALA A 181 17.12 -2.14 16.31
CA ALA A 181 17.32 -3.11 15.24
C ALA A 181 18.83 -3.39 15.01
N GLU A 182 19.66 -2.35 14.99
CA GLU A 182 21.12 -2.48 14.81
C GLU A 182 21.81 -3.20 15.97
N ALA A 183 21.32 -3.06 17.18
CA ALA A 183 21.83 -3.77 18.35
C ALA A 183 21.69 -5.30 18.21
N VAL A 184 20.66 -5.76 17.49
CA VAL A 184 20.39 -7.19 17.28
C VAL A 184 21.01 -7.73 15.98
N HIS A 185 20.93 -6.95 14.89
CA HIS A 185 21.27 -7.42 13.53
C HIS A 185 22.55 -6.81 12.95
N GLY A 186 23.21 -5.94 13.71
CA GLY A 186 24.39 -5.22 13.24
C GLY A 186 24.05 -3.96 12.44
N LYS A 187 25.08 -3.17 12.16
CA LYS A 187 24.97 -1.87 11.49
C LYS A 187 25.25 -1.95 10.00
N GLY A 188 24.71 -0.99 9.27
CA GLY A 188 25.01 -0.79 7.86
C GLY A 188 24.09 -1.52 6.90
N SER A 189 24.40 -1.43 5.61
CA SER A 189 23.54 -1.96 4.53
C SER A 189 23.46 -3.50 4.52
N GLU A 190 24.42 -4.19 5.11
CA GLU A 190 24.46 -5.66 5.18
C GLU A 190 23.59 -6.22 6.31
N SER A 191 23.13 -5.37 7.23
CA SER A 191 22.25 -5.78 8.33
C SER A 191 20.88 -6.31 7.88
N GLY A 192 20.46 -6.00 6.64
CA GLY A 192 19.14 -6.38 6.13
C GLY A 192 17.97 -5.63 6.77
N ILE A 193 18.24 -4.63 7.62
CA ILE A 193 17.22 -3.80 8.26
C ILE A 193 16.56 -2.88 7.22
N SER A 194 15.24 -2.88 7.22
CA SER A 194 14.43 -1.99 6.37
C SER A 194 13.53 -1.11 7.23
N SER A 195 13.09 0.03 6.70
CA SER A 195 12.15 0.92 7.39
C SER A 195 10.76 0.85 6.78
N PHE A 196 9.75 1.07 7.63
CA PHE A 196 8.35 1.14 7.26
C PHE A 196 7.70 2.32 7.95
N ALA A 197 6.77 3.00 7.26
CA ALA A 197 5.91 4.02 7.85
C ALA A 197 4.50 3.87 7.30
N PHE A 198 3.50 4.10 8.16
CA PHE A 198 2.09 4.07 7.78
C PHE A 198 1.51 5.48 7.81
N HIS A 199 0.90 5.88 6.70
CA HIS A 199 0.27 7.19 6.53
C HIS A 199 -1.23 6.99 6.30
N PRO A 200 -2.07 7.13 7.31
CA PRO A 200 -3.52 7.08 7.13
C PRO A 200 -4.00 8.31 6.36
N ALA A 201 -4.99 8.12 5.51
CA ALA A 201 -5.68 9.19 4.82
C ALA A 201 -7.15 8.83 4.60
N THR A 202 -8.04 9.78 4.78
CA THR A 202 -9.48 9.66 4.62
C THR A 202 -9.97 10.50 3.43
N CYS A 203 -11.24 10.37 3.06
CA CYS A 203 -11.84 11.26 2.07
C CYS A 203 -11.90 12.72 2.56
N ARG A 204 -11.82 12.97 3.88
CA ARG A 204 -11.83 14.32 4.46
C ARG A 204 -10.55 15.09 4.11
N ASP A 205 -9.46 14.39 3.84
CA ASP A 205 -8.18 14.98 3.43
C ASP A 205 -8.18 15.40 1.96
N ASN A 206 -9.16 14.92 1.17
CA ASN A 206 -9.29 15.24 -0.24
C ASN A 206 -10.24 16.44 -0.47
N ILE A 207 -9.76 17.63 -0.15
CA ILE A 207 -10.52 18.87 -0.29
C ILE A 207 -11.08 19.08 -1.72
N PRO A 208 -10.29 18.82 -2.81
CA PRO A 208 -10.84 18.93 -4.17
C PRO A 208 -12.04 18.02 -4.43
N LEU A 209 -12.00 16.76 -3.94
CA LEU A 209 -13.14 15.86 -4.07
C LEU A 209 -14.37 16.38 -3.35
N LEU A 210 -14.23 16.84 -2.11
CA LEU A 210 -15.35 17.32 -1.31
C LEU A 210 -15.96 18.64 -1.87
N LYS A 211 -15.15 19.47 -2.52
CA LYS A 211 -15.65 20.64 -3.25
C LYS A 211 -16.43 20.25 -4.50
N ALA A 212 -15.93 19.25 -5.25
CA ALA A 212 -16.61 18.77 -6.46
C ALA A 212 -17.85 17.93 -6.17
N GLN A 213 -17.87 17.22 -5.05
CA GLN A 213 -18.93 16.30 -4.63
C GLN A 213 -19.24 16.48 -3.13
N PRO A 214 -19.99 17.51 -2.72
CA PRO A 214 -20.29 17.80 -1.30
C PRO A 214 -21.04 16.67 -0.59
N ASP A 215 -21.81 15.88 -1.33
CA ASP A 215 -22.60 14.74 -0.84
C ASP A 215 -21.81 13.42 -0.73
N TYR A 216 -20.50 13.42 -1.05
CA TYR A 216 -19.68 12.19 -1.05
C TYR A 216 -19.64 11.50 0.31
N ILE A 217 -19.49 12.27 1.40
CA ILE A 217 -19.48 11.72 2.77
C ILE A 217 -20.85 11.12 3.11
N SER A 218 -21.95 11.78 2.77
CA SER A 218 -23.31 11.27 3.02
C SER A 218 -23.55 9.95 2.29
N ARG A 219 -23.04 9.82 1.07
CA ARG A 219 -23.08 8.55 0.33
C ARG A 219 -22.30 7.42 1.02
N LEU A 220 -21.13 7.72 1.59
CA LEU A 220 -20.37 6.73 2.38
C LEU A 220 -21.10 6.35 3.67
N MET A 221 -21.79 7.31 4.32
CA MET A 221 -22.59 7.03 5.52
C MET A 221 -23.81 6.14 5.25
N SER A 222 -24.33 6.12 4.02
CA SER A 222 -25.45 5.27 3.61
C SER A 222 -25.06 3.83 3.28
N LEU A 223 -23.77 3.51 3.26
CA LEU A 223 -23.29 2.14 3.03
C LEU A 223 -23.63 1.22 4.21
N PRO A 224 -23.67 -0.12 3.99
CA PRO A 224 -23.73 -1.08 5.08
C PRO A 224 -22.66 -0.79 6.14
N ARG A 225 -22.98 -1.04 7.41
CA ARG A 225 -22.13 -0.68 8.56
C ARG A 225 -20.65 -1.04 8.36
N VAL A 226 -20.36 -2.26 7.95
CA VAL A 226 -18.98 -2.75 7.74
C VAL A 226 -18.25 -1.93 6.67
N GLU A 227 -18.91 -1.65 5.56
CA GLU A 227 -18.33 -0.84 4.48
C GLU A 227 -18.13 0.62 4.92
N MET A 228 -19.06 1.18 5.68
CA MET A 228 -18.95 2.52 6.24
C MET A 228 -17.77 2.58 7.23
N GLU A 229 -17.65 1.64 8.17
CA GLU A 229 -16.53 1.58 9.12
C GLU A 229 -15.19 1.46 8.39
N ARG A 230 -15.12 0.62 7.33
CA ARG A 230 -13.92 0.42 6.52
C ARG A 230 -13.56 1.65 5.71
N LEU A 231 -14.52 2.23 4.99
CA LEU A 231 -14.26 3.21 3.94
C LEU A 231 -14.34 4.67 4.42
N LEU A 232 -15.14 4.96 5.43
CA LEU A 232 -15.26 6.30 6.01
C LEU A 232 -14.39 6.47 7.25
N LEU A 233 -14.42 5.50 8.17
CA LEU A 233 -13.67 5.58 9.43
C LEU A 233 -12.25 5.04 9.31
N GLY A 234 -11.95 4.26 8.29
CA GLY A 234 -10.63 3.68 8.07
C GLY A 234 -10.31 2.51 9.00
N SER A 235 -11.33 1.85 9.57
CA SER A 235 -11.14 0.70 10.47
C SER A 235 -10.61 -0.53 9.74
N TRP A 236 -9.50 -1.08 10.20
CA TRP A 236 -8.91 -2.33 9.73
C TRP A 236 -9.52 -3.56 10.43
N PHE A 237 -10.38 -3.35 11.43
CA PHE A 237 -11.08 -4.42 12.14
C PHE A 237 -12.53 -4.60 11.68
N ALA A 238 -13.00 -3.75 10.78
CA ALA A 238 -14.32 -3.86 10.19
C ALA A 238 -14.49 -5.20 9.45
N ARG A 239 -15.41 -6.03 9.93
CA ARG A 239 -15.74 -7.34 9.35
C ARG A 239 -17.23 -7.62 9.46
N SER A 240 -17.76 -8.42 8.55
CA SER A 240 -19.13 -8.91 8.66
C SER A 240 -19.25 -9.87 9.84
N GLU A 241 -20.23 -9.65 10.70
CA GLU A 241 -20.55 -10.56 11.80
C GLU A 241 -21.06 -11.93 11.29
N ALA A 242 -21.44 -12.02 10.01
CA ALA A 242 -21.96 -13.21 9.38
C ALA A 242 -20.93 -14.35 9.18
N SER A 243 -19.66 -14.14 9.50
CA SER A 243 -18.61 -15.18 9.41
C SER A 243 -18.45 -16.02 10.69
N GLY A 244 -19.19 -15.72 11.76
CA GLY A 244 -19.19 -16.47 13.01
C GLY A 244 -20.50 -17.24 13.18
N LEU A 245 -20.41 -18.54 13.47
CA LEU A 245 -21.56 -19.38 13.85
C LEU A 245 -22.29 -18.85 15.09
N TRP A 246 -21.61 -17.96 15.88
CA TRP A 246 -22.12 -17.42 17.15
C TRP A 246 -21.90 -15.93 17.21
N LYS A 247 -22.93 -15.15 17.56
CA LYS A 247 -22.77 -13.75 17.96
C LYS A 247 -22.30 -13.71 19.41
N ARG A 248 -21.37 -12.79 19.71
CA ARG A 248 -20.83 -12.61 21.06
C ARG A 248 -21.94 -12.33 22.11
N GLU A 249 -23.00 -11.65 21.70
CA GLU A 249 -24.20 -11.37 22.51
C GLU A 249 -25.00 -12.63 22.88
N TRP A 250 -24.77 -13.75 22.18
CA TRP A 250 -25.42 -15.05 22.45
C TRP A 250 -24.58 -15.92 23.38
N VAL A 251 -23.38 -15.49 23.76
CA VAL A 251 -22.48 -16.26 24.63
C VAL A 251 -22.42 -15.58 25.98
N THR A 252 -22.98 -16.22 26.98
CA THR A 252 -22.80 -15.83 28.38
C THR A 252 -21.61 -16.60 28.93
N LEU A 253 -20.58 -15.87 29.36
CA LEU A 253 -19.47 -16.49 30.09
C LEU A 253 -19.97 -16.86 31.48
N VAL A 254 -19.95 -18.14 31.80
CA VAL A 254 -20.29 -18.66 33.13
C VAL A 254 -19.00 -19.14 33.76
N ASP A 255 -18.65 -18.57 34.92
CA ASP A 255 -17.53 -19.05 35.69
C ASP A 255 -17.79 -20.49 36.16
N HIS A 256 -16.95 -21.41 35.72
CA HIS A 256 -17.06 -22.80 36.12
C HIS A 256 -16.46 -22.97 37.53
N PRO A 257 -17.21 -23.51 38.49
CA PRO A 257 -16.79 -23.57 39.89
C PRO A 257 -15.51 -24.40 40.14
N ASN A 258 -14.99 -25.10 39.14
CA ASN A 258 -13.78 -25.95 39.25
C ASN A 258 -12.59 -25.46 38.42
N GLY A 259 -12.59 -24.23 37.88
CA GLY A 259 -11.42 -23.59 37.26
C GLY A 259 -10.76 -24.40 36.10
N ARG A 260 -11.50 -25.25 35.40
CA ARG A 260 -11.05 -25.93 34.16
C ARG A 260 -11.81 -25.37 32.98
N ALA A 261 -11.07 -24.66 32.12
CA ALA A 261 -11.53 -24.31 30.78
C ALA A 261 -11.34 -25.49 29.84
#